data_2cf303489d934aea8a53b90d992a1e7a
#
_entry.id   2cf303489d934aea8a53b90d992a1e7a
#
_cell.length_a   1.000
_cell.length_b   1.000
_cell.length_c   1.000
_cell.angle_alpha   90.00
_cell.angle_beta   90.00
_cell.angle_gamma   90.00
#
_symmetry.space_group_name_H-M   'P 1'
#
loop_
_entity.id
_entity.type
_entity.pdbx_description
1 polymer ?
#
loop_
_entity_poly.entity_id
_entity_poly.type
_entity_poly.pdbx_seq_one_letter_code
_entity_poly.pdbx_strand_id
1 'polypeptide(L)'
;MIIESIKLRDFRNYEELTLKPHPGVNILFGQNGSGKTNLLEAVHYCALGRSHRTSIDREVVRKGMPMAACGVQVRREDGRVDVAVKLTPGESRKKQVFVERKRAQRLSDLMGNLQCVIFSPEDLMLVKDGPAVRRRFLDMLLSQLSTGYFLALQQYHKALEQRNAILRDIKRGGRCENGMLDAFEEAMAIPCQTLIPMRRRVLEELAECAGQKYCAISGRDTEQFGMRYVGCLREDEQIAHRVREALRQGRHEDMLKGTTGFGVHREDIALTLSGRDMKLFASQGQIRTAALSMKLAQMEVFRRESGETPVLLLDDVMSELDMTRRTSLLREMSDVQTFITCTDESDLEGCREKRSYKVFLGQNGNARVREISQGEGVPRQPDFQEDPELQ
;
A
#
# COMPACT_ATOMS: atom_id res chain seq x y z
N MET A 1 6.23 7.48 -14.06
CA MET A 1 7.06 8.04 -12.95
C MET A 1 8.36 7.27 -12.78
N ILE A 2 9.49 7.95 -12.49
CA ILE A 2 10.79 7.31 -12.25
C ILE A 2 11.45 7.95 -11.02
N ILE A 3 11.81 7.14 -10.04
CA ILE A 3 12.60 7.58 -8.89
C ILE A 3 14.06 7.68 -9.33
N GLU A 4 14.63 8.86 -9.27
CA GLU A 4 16.03 9.15 -9.65
C GLU A 4 16.97 9.08 -8.43
N SER A 5 16.46 9.30 -7.23
CA SER A 5 17.25 9.23 -5.99
C SER A 5 16.38 8.83 -4.80
N ILE A 6 16.92 8.00 -3.92
CA ILE A 6 16.35 7.64 -2.61
C ILE A 6 17.34 8.05 -1.54
N LYS A 7 16.88 8.76 -0.50
CA LYS A 7 17.67 9.16 0.64
C LYS A 7 17.00 8.73 1.94
N LEU A 8 17.73 8.05 2.80
CA LEU A 8 17.25 7.61 4.11
C LEU A 8 18.20 8.12 5.19
N ARG A 9 17.62 8.45 6.35
CA ARG A 9 18.36 8.75 7.58
C ARG A 9 17.60 8.18 8.77
N ASP A 10 18.26 7.36 9.56
CA ASP A 10 17.73 6.70 10.77
C ASP A 10 16.38 6.00 10.54
N PHE A 11 16.20 5.41 9.34
CA PHE A 11 14.98 4.74 8.92
C PHE A 11 15.13 3.22 9.10
N ARG A 12 14.33 2.61 9.96
CA ARG A 12 14.37 1.17 10.28
C ARG A 12 15.79 0.74 10.74
N ASN A 13 16.51 -0.02 9.92
CA ASN A 13 17.87 -0.45 10.16
C ASN A 13 18.90 0.32 9.30
N TYR A 14 18.48 1.34 8.54
CA TYR A 14 19.38 2.24 7.82
C TYR A 14 19.76 3.42 8.70
N GLU A 15 21.06 3.61 8.90
CA GLU A 15 21.61 4.83 9.51
C GLU A 15 21.62 5.97 8.50
N GLU A 16 22.21 5.73 7.33
CA GLU A 16 22.20 6.63 6.20
C GLU A 16 22.27 5.83 4.90
N LEU A 17 21.51 6.26 3.90
CA LEU A 17 21.54 5.72 2.55
C LEU A 17 21.31 6.84 1.54
N THR A 18 22.12 6.86 0.48
CA THR A 18 21.82 7.57 -0.76
C THR A 18 21.96 6.58 -1.89
N LEU A 19 20.87 6.32 -2.63
CA LEU A 19 20.83 5.38 -3.73
C LEU A 19 20.28 6.09 -4.98
N LYS A 20 20.92 5.87 -6.13
CA LYS A 20 20.45 6.28 -7.45
C LYS A 20 19.99 5.02 -8.19
N PRO A 21 18.69 4.71 -8.19
CA PRO A 21 18.20 3.50 -8.82
C PRO A 21 18.25 3.59 -10.34
N HIS A 22 18.21 2.42 -10.99
CA HIS A 22 18.04 2.30 -12.43
C HIS A 22 16.58 2.63 -12.84
N PRO A 23 16.34 3.24 -14.01
CA PRO A 23 14.97 3.55 -14.46
C PRO A 23 14.12 2.32 -14.78
N GLY A 24 14.73 1.16 -15.04
CA GLY A 24 14.06 -0.13 -15.22
C GLY A 24 14.03 -0.96 -13.94
N VAL A 25 14.53 -2.21 -14.00
CA VAL A 25 14.47 -3.16 -12.89
C VAL A 25 15.64 -2.99 -11.92
N ASN A 26 15.33 -2.86 -10.64
CA ASN A 26 16.26 -2.77 -9.51
C ASN A 26 16.12 -3.99 -8.62
N ILE A 27 17.11 -4.85 -8.59
CA ILE A 27 17.12 -6.09 -7.79
C ILE A 27 17.85 -5.83 -6.48
N LEU A 28 17.15 -5.97 -5.37
CA LEU A 28 17.69 -5.86 -4.01
C LEU A 28 17.82 -7.27 -3.43
N PHE A 29 19.02 -7.83 -3.40
CA PHE A 29 19.24 -9.19 -2.91
C PHE A 29 20.11 -9.23 -1.67
N GLY A 30 19.97 -10.31 -0.88
CA GLY A 30 20.73 -10.50 0.35
C GLY A 30 19.94 -11.30 1.39
N GLN A 31 20.57 -11.57 2.52
CA GLN A 31 20.00 -12.36 3.61
C GLN A 31 18.69 -11.74 4.17
N ASN A 32 17.87 -12.58 4.79
CA ASN A 32 16.67 -12.10 5.47
C ASN A 32 17.07 -11.19 6.65
N GLY A 33 16.28 -10.12 6.85
CA GLY A 33 16.57 -9.12 7.87
C GLY A 33 17.65 -8.09 7.48
N SER A 34 18.29 -8.19 6.30
CA SER A 34 19.34 -7.23 5.87
C SER A 34 18.83 -5.82 5.61
N GLY A 35 17.50 -5.64 5.38
CA GLY A 35 16.90 -4.32 5.14
C GLY A 35 16.26 -4.14 3.76
N LYS A 36 16.17 -5.17 2.92
CA LYS A 36 15.56 -5.12 1.59
C LYS A 36 14.14 -4.54 1.63
N THR A 37 13.25 -5.17 2.37
CA THR A 37 11.87 -4.71 2.60
C THR A 37 11.81 -3.30 3.19
N ASN A 38 12.76 -2.91 4.06
CA ASN A 38 12.78 -1.58 4.66
C ASN A 38 13.05 -0.48 3.63
N LEU A 39 13.81 -0.77 2.56
CA LEU A 39 14.02 0.17 1.45
C LEU A 39 12.72 0.36 0.64
N LEU A 40 11.99 -0.73 0.32
CA LEU A 40 10.69 -0.65 -0.34
C LEU A 40 9.69 0.10 0.55
N GLU A 41 9.70 -0.17 1.86
CA GLU A 41 8.85 0.53 2.83
C GLU A 41 9.12 2.03 2.81
N ALA A 42 10.38 2.47 2.69
CA ALA A 42 10.72 3.88 2.62
C ALA A 42 10.18 4.57 1.36
N VAL A 43 10.25 3.91 0.20
CA VAL A 43 9.63 4.41 -1.05
C VAL A 43 8.12 4.53 -0.89
N HIS A 44 7.46 3.48 -0.40
CA HIS A 44 6.02 3.49 -0.12
C HIS A 44 5.65 4.58 0.91
N TYR A 45 6.51 4.82 1.91
CA TYR A 45 6.31 5.86 2.91
C TYR A 45 6.36 7.26 2.29
N CYS A 46 7.22 7.49 1.30
CA CYS A 46 7.28 8.73 0.53
C CYS A 46 6.03 8.95 -0.34
N ALA A 47 5.35 7.89 -0.78
CA ALA A 47 4.11 7.99 -1.57
C ALA A 47 2.88 8.32 -0.71
N LEU A 48 2.75 7.69 0.47
CA LEU A 48 1.52 7.71 1.27
C LEU A 48 1.67 8.32 2.67
N GLY A 49 2.89 8.64 3.09
CA GLY A 49 3.17 9.16 4.44
C GLY A 49 2.87 8.14 5.54
N ARG A 50 2.80 6.85 5.22
CA ARG A 50 2.57 5.77 6.19
C ARG A 50 3.21 4.45 5.73
N SER A 51 3.57 3.62 6.70
CA SER A 51 4.04 2.27 6.43
C SER A 51 2.90 1.38 5.91
N HIS A 52 3.22 0.42 5.04
CA HIS A 52 2.31 -0.67 4.67
C HIS A 52 2.30 -1.78 5.72
N ARG A 53 3.36 -1.91 6.55
CA ARG A 53 3.57 -2.97 7.52
C ARG A 53 3.09 -2.64 8.93
N THR A 54 3.13 -1.37 9.33
CA THR A 54 2.76 -0.94 10.69
C THR A 54 1.98 0.36 10.69
N SER A 55 1.10 0.53 11.66
CA SER A 55 0.42 1.80 11.94
C SER A 55 1.19 2.68 12.95
N ILE A 56 2.28 2.17 13.54
CA ILE A 56 3.04 2.82 14.60
C ILE A 56 4.27 3.49 14.01
N ASP A 57 4.24 4.81 13.83
CA ASP A 57 5.35 5.59 13.26
C ASP A 57 6.67 5.42 14.01
N ARG A 58 6.64 5.14 15.33
CA ARG A 58 7.85 4.90 16.12
C ARG A 58 8.65 3.68 15.64
N GLU A 59 7.99 2.67 15.13
CA GLU A 59 8.66 1.46 14.64
C GLU A 59 9.44 1.70 13.35
N VAL A 60 9.15 2.78 12.63
CA VAL A 60 9.86 3.16 11.41
C VAL A 60 11.17 3.87 11.72
N VAL A 61 11.28 4.48 12.92
CA VAL A 61 12.49 5.15 13.39
C VAL A 61 13.51 4.12 13.87
N ARG A 62 14.78 4.27 13.47
CA ARG A 62 15.88 3.39 13.90
C ARG A 62 15.95 3.34 15.43
N LYS A 63 16.18 2.14 15.95
CA LYS A 63 16.24 1.91 17.41
C LYS A 63 17.24 2.85 18.06
N GLY A 64 16.83 3.54 19.11
CA GLY A 64 17.65 4.49 19.86
C GLY A 64 17.67 5.91 19.29
N MET A 65 17.14 6.14 18.08
CA MET A 65 17.14 7.48 17.47
C MET A 65 15.86 8.25 17.77
N PRO A 66 15.92 9.60 17.88
CA PRO A 66 14.75 10.43 18.15
C PRO A 66 13.90 10.68 16.91
N MET A 67 14.49 10.54 15.71
CA MET A 67 13.86 10.86 14.44
C MET A 67 14.29 9.93 13.32
N ALA A 68 13.50 9.91 12.25
CA ALA A 68 13.88 9.33 10.97
C ALA A 68 13.50 10.27 9.83
N ALA A 69 14.16 10.13 8.69
CA ALA A 69 13.77 10.79 7.45
C ALA A 69 13.92 9.84 6.27
N CYS A 70 12.96 9.94 5.34
CA CYS A 70 13.05 9.31 4.01
C CYS A 70 12.68 10.34 2.96
N GLY A 71 13.32 10.27 1.80
CA GLY A 71 13.03 11.18 0.70
C GLY A 71 13.36 10.54 -0.64
N VAL A 72 12.63 10.97 -1.67
CA VAL A 72 12.80 10.55 -3.05
C VAL A 72 12.79 11.75 -3.97
N GLN A 73 13.57 11.68 -5.05
CA GLN A 73 13.45 12.56 -6.20
C GLN A 73 12.77 11.78 -7.31
N VAL A 74 11.66 12.28 -7.81
CA VAL A 74 10.82 11.60 -8.79
C VAL A 74 10.80 12.43 -10.08
N ARG A 75 11.08 11.79 -11.20
CA ARG A 75 10.85 12.33 -12.53
C ARG A 75 9.48 11.88 -13.01
N ARG A 76 8.64 12.85 -13.38
CA ARG A 76 7.29 12.69 -13.89
C ARG A 76 7.24 13.25 -15.32
N GLU A 77 6.10 13.10 -15.99
CA GLU A 77 5.90 13.72 -17.32
C GLU A 77 5.94 15.25 -17.25
N ASP A 78 5.37 15.84 -16.20
CA ASP A 78 5.30 17.28 -15.99
C ASP A 78 6.55 17.89 -15.32
N GLY A 79 7.59 17.11 -15.05
CA GLY A 79 8.84 17.59 -14.47
C GLY A 79 9.41 16.71 -13.36
N ARG A 80 10.24 17.30 -12.52
CA ARG A 80 10.83 16.63 -11.34
C ARG A 80 10.20 17.15 -10.06
N VAL A 81 10.02 16.28 -9.09
CA VAL A 81 9.54 16.63 -7.75
C VAL A 81 10.42 15.98 -6.68
N ASP A 82 10.82 16.76 -5.68
CA ASP A 82 11.49 16.28 -4.48
C ASP A 82 10.45 16.06 -3.37
N VAL A 83 10.38 14.86 -2.84
CA VAL A 83 9.45 14.50 -1.76
C VAL A 83 10.24 13.95 -0.58
N ALA A 84 9.97 14.45 0.62
CA ALA A 84 10.57 13.90 1.83
C ALA A 84 9.60 13.91 3.01
N VAL A 85 9.76 12.91 3.88
CA VAL A 85 9.01 12.80 5.13
C VAL A 85 9.98 12.68 6.28
N LYS A 86 9.82 13.55 7.28
CA LYS A 86 10.54 13.51 8.55
C LYS A 86 9.60 13.06 9.66
N LEU A 87 10.06 12.14 10.48
CA LEU A 87 9.34 11.55 11.61
C LEU A 87 10.04 11.90 12.91
N THR A 88 9.31 12.45 13.86
CA THR A 88 9.77 12.81 15.21
C THR A 88 8.71 12.36 16.22
N PRO A 89 8.65 11.08 16.58
CA PRO A 89 7.55 10.52 17.38
C PRO A 89 7.34 11.16 18.76
N GLY A 90 8.34 11.83 19.30
CA GLY A 90 8.27 12.53 20.60
C GLY A 90 7.73 13.97 20.53
N GLU A 91 7.58 14.54 19.33
CA GLU A 91 7.12 15.92 19.17
C GLU A 91 5.61 16.04 18.96
N SER A 92 5.05 17.23 19.19
CA SER A 92 3.63 17.55 18.95
C SER A 92 3.24 17.34 17.47
N ARG A 93 4.14 17.67 16.55
CA ARG A 93 4.02 17.39 15.12
C ARG A 93 4.89 16.19 14.74
N LYS A 94 4.39 15.01 15.01
CA LYS A 94 5.10 13.73 14.82
C LYS A 94 5.59 13.48 13.39
N LYS A 95 4.95 14.08 12.39
CA LYS A 95 5.22 13.89 10.96
C LYS A 95 5.28 15.24 10.24
N GLN A 96 6.33 15.45 9.47
CA GLN A 96 6.52 16.64 8.65
C GLN A 96 6.80 16.19 7.21
N VAL A 97 6.06 16.74 6.26
CA VAL A 97 6.20 16.46 4.83
C VAL A 97 6.90 17.66 4.17
N PHE A 98 7.73 17.38 3.20
CA PHE A 98 8.39 18.36 2.36
C PHE A 98 8.16 18.00 0.90
N VAL A 99 7.71 18.96 0.11
CA VAL A 99 7.58 18.89 -1.35
C VAL A 99 8.37 20.05 -1.93
N GLU A 100 9.22 19.77 -2.92
CA GLU A 100 10.14 20.78 -3.48
C GLU A 100 10.98 21.48 -2.40
N ARG A 101 11.45 20.72 -1.40
CA ARG A 101 12.23 21.21 -0.25
C ARG A 101 11.49 22.22 0.64
N LYS A 102 10.24 22.53 0.33
CA LYS A 102 9.37 23.37 1.15
C LYS A 102 8.54 22.51 2.08
N ARG A 103 8.41 22.94 3.33
CA ARG A 103 7.55 22.25 4.29
C ARG A 103 6.10 22.37 3.86
N ALA A 104 5.46 21.25 3.61
CA ALA A 104 4.05 21.16 3.31
C ALA A 104 3.20 21.48 4.55
N GLN A 105 2.05 22.10 4.36
CA GLN A 105 1.15 22.43 5.45
C GLN A 105 0.37 21.23 5.94
N ARG A 106 0.04 20.32 5.02
CA ARG A 106 -0.80 19.14 5.25
C ARG A 106 -0.17 17.88 4.69
N LEU A 107 -0.51 16.74 5.28
CA LEU A 107 -0.12 15.42 4.75
C LEU A 107 -0.71 15.17 3.35
N SER A 108 -1.85 15.78 3.03
CA SER A 108 -2.49 15.71 1.71
C SER A 108 -1.60 16.23 0.57
N ASP A 109 -0.69 17.15 0.88
CA ASP A 109 0.22 17.73 -0.13
C ASP A 109 1.26 16.72 -0.62
N LEU A 110 1.39 15.58 0.07
CA LEU A 110 2.21 14.44 -0.33
C LEU A 110 1.55 13.63 -1.47
N MET A 111 0.20 13.55 -1.45
CA MET A 111 -0.54 12.66 -2.34
C MET A 111 -0.35 13.04 -3.81
N GLY A 112 -0.23 12.04 -4.68
CA GLY A 112 -0.07 12.20 -6.12
C GLY A 112 1.34 12.56 -6.61
N ASN A 113 2.28 12.97 -5.72
CA ASN A 113 3.66 13.28 -6.13
C ASN A 113 4.46 12.03 -6.51
N LEU A 114 4.23 10.93 -5.84
CA LEU A 114 4.72 9.60 -6.18
C LEU A 114 3.56 8.62 -6.10
N GLN A 115 3.36 7.86 -7.17
CA GLN A 115 2.42 6.73 -7.19
C GLN A 115 3.21 5.44 -7.18
N CYS A 116 2.84 4.51 -6.32
CA CYS A 116 3.45 3.19 -6.27
C CYS A 116 2.44 2.09 -5.99
N VAL A 117 2.71 0.93 -6.57
CA VAL A 117 1.99 -0.31 -6.29
C VAL A 117 2.96 -1.25 -5.60
N ILE A 118 2.60 -1.69 -4.40
CA ILE A 118 3.40 -2.67 -3.65
C ILE A 118 2.75 -4.04 -3.71
N PHE A 119 3.54 -5.04 -4.01
CA PHE A 119 3.22 -6.46 -3.88
C PHE A 119 3.98 -7.03 -2.70
N SER A 120 3.29 -7.77 -1.85
CA SER A 120 3.87 -8.46 -0.71
C SER A 120 3.14 -9.80 -0.48
N PRO A 121 3.72 -10.74 0.28
CA PRO A 121 3.05 -12.00 0.63
C PRO A 121 1.71 -11.79 1.34
N GLU A 122 1.55 -10.69 2.06
CA GLU A 122 0.32 -10.33 2.75
C GLU A 122 -0.84 -9.99 1.81
N ASP A 123 -0.59 -9.75 0.53
CA ASP A 123 -1.65 -9.43 -0.44
C ASP A 123 -2.65 -10.58 -0.66
N LEU A 124 -2.28 -11.80 -0.33
CA LEU A 124 -3.22 -12.93 -0.27
C LEU A 124 -4.39 -12.67 0.70
N MET A 125 -4.18 -11.84 1.71
CA MET A 125 -5.21 -11.43 2.67
C MET A 125 -6.30 -10.55 2.03
N LEU A 126 -6.07 -9.97 0.85
CA LEU A 126 -7.13 -9.29 0.08
C LEU A 126 -8.32 -10.23 -0.20
N VAL A 127 -8.03 -11.50 -0.44
CA VAL A 127 -9.06 -12.53 -0.71
C VAL A 127 -9.46 -13.25 0.57
N LYS A 128 -8.51 -13.61 1.43
CA LYS A 128 -8.75 -14.45 2.61
C LYS A 128 -9.35 -13.72 3.80
N ASP A 129 -8.97 -12.46 3.98
CA ASP A 129 -9.30 -11.70 5.19
C ASP A 129 -10.64 -10.94 5.04
N GLY A 130 -10.96 -10.16 6.08
CA GLY A 130 -12.21 -9.42 6.18
C GLY A 130 -12.22 -8.11 5.36
N PRO A 131 -13.35 -7.40 5.39
CA PRO A 131 -13.58 -6.16 4.62
C PRO A 131 -12.54 -5.05 4.87
N ALA A 132 -11.93 -5.03 6.05
CA ALA A 132 -10.97 -3.97 6.42
C ALA A 132 -9.74 -3.94 5.50
N VAL A 133 -9.23 -5.11 5.10
CA VAL A 133 -8.06 -5.22 4.19
C VAL A 133 -8.43 -4.72 2.80
N ARG A 134 -9.59 -5.09 2.28
CA ARG A 134 -10.08 -4.67 0.97
C ARG A 134 -10.40 -3.17 0.91
N ARG A 135 -11.02 -2.62 1.97
CA ARG A 135 -11.20 -1.16 2.07
C ARG A 135 -9.86 -0.42 2.08
N ARG A 136 -8.89 -0.90 2.90
CA ARG A 136 -7.56 -0.31 2.94
C ARG A 136 -6.88 -0.31 1.56
N PHE A 137 -6.99 -1.39 0.81
CA PHE A 137 -6.47 -1.50 -0.56
C PHE A 137 -7.08 -0.43 -1.47
N LEU A 138 -8.42 -0.30 -1.49
CA LEU A 138 -9.12 0.69 -2.31
C LEU A 138 -8.81 2.13 -1.85
N ASP A 139 -8.79 2.37 -0.54
CA ASP A 139 -8.48 3.69 0.02
C ASP A 139 -7.04 4.13 -0.27
N MET A 140 -6.08 3.19 -0.32
CA MET A 140 -4.69 3.49 -0.69
C MET A 140 -4.56 3.84 -2.17
N LEU A 141 -5.27 3.15 -3.06
CA LEU A 141 -5.34 3.47 -4.49
C LEU A 141 -5.94 4.87 -4.68
N LEU A 142 -7.15 5.10 -4.16
CA LEU A 142 -7.89 6.35 -4.32
C LEU A 142 -7.18 7.56 -3.69
N SER A 143 -6.49 7.37 -2.58
CA SER A 143 -5.72 8.43 -1.93
C SER A 143 -4.53 8.89 -2.79
N GLN A 144 -3.90 7.99 -3.53
CA GLN A 144 -2.82 8.35 -4.46
C GLN A 144 -3.34 9.02 -5.74
N LEU A 145 -4.57 8.69 -6.17
CA LEU A 145 -5.22 9.27 -7.34
C LEU A 145 -5.82 10.66 -7.07
N SER A 146 -6.32 10.89 -5.85
CA SER A 146 -7.08 12.10 -5.53
C SER A 146 -6.79 12.62 -4.13
N THR A 147 -6.20 13.81 -4.07
CA THR A 147 -6.04 14.57 -2.83
C THR A 147 -7.40 14.87 -2.18
N GLY A 148 -8.44 15.15 -2.99
CA GLY A 148 -9.81 15.38 -2.52
C GLY A 148 -10.38 14.15 -1.81
N TYR A 149 -10.16 12.94 -2.37
CA TYR A 149 -10.55 11.69 -1.71
C TYR A 149 -9.81 11.50 -0.38
N PHE A 150 -8.50 11.70 -0.37
CA PHE A 150 -7.69 11.56 0.85
C PHE A 150 -8.18 12.50 1.97
N LEU A 151 -8.47 13.77 1.64
CA LEU A 151 -8.99 14.76 2.60
C LEU A 151 -10.37 14.35 3.12
N ALA A 152 -11.28 13.93 2.24
CA ALA A 152 -12.60 13.44 2.63
C ALA A 152 -12.50 12.21 3.55
N LEU A 153 -11.59 11.27 3.24
CA LEU A 153 -11.35 10.09 4.06
C LEU A 153 -10.82 10.45 5.46
N GLN A 154 -9.89 11.40 5.55
CA GLN A 154 -9.39 11.89 6.84
C GLN A 154 -10.50 12.57 7.68
N GLN A 155 -11.31 13.42 7.05
CA GLN A 155 -12.43 14.09 7.72
C GLN A 155 -13.44 13.07 8.24
N TYR A 156 -13.80 12.09 7.42
CA TYR A 156 -14.71 11.02 7.80
C TYR A 156 -14.19 10.22 8.99
N HIS A 157 -12.93 9.76 8.95
CA HIS A 157 -12.35 8.97 10.04
C HIS A 157 -12.25 9.77 11.34
N LYS A 158 -11.89 11.06 11.27
CA LYS A 158 -11.86 11.93 12.45
C LYS A 158 -13.24 12.06 13.09
N ALA A 159 -14.27 12.32 12.29
CA ALA A 159 -15.65 12.42 12.78
C ALA A 159 -16.15 11.08 13.35
N LEU A 160 -15.84 9.95 12.69
CA LEU A 160 -16.16 8.62 13.17
C LEU A 160 -15.51 8.30 14.51
N GLU A 161 -14.23 8.64 14.68
CA GLU A 161 -13.50 8.42 15.94
C GLU A 161 -14.14 9.21 17.09
N GLN A 162 -14.48 10.47 16.85
CA GLN A 162 -15.13 11.35 17.81
C GLN A 162 -16.53 10.85 18.16
N ARG A 163 -17.35 10.49 17.16
CA ARG A 163 -18.67 9.89 17.38
C ARG A 163 -18.57 8.61 18.19
N ASN A 164 -17.65 7.71 17.87
CA ASN A 164 -17.44 6.47 18.59
C ASN A 164 -16.94 6.69 20.04
N ALA A 165 -16.18 7.76 20.29
CA ALA A 165 -15.79 8.12 21.67
C ALA A 165 -17.01 8.47 22.51
N ILE A 166 -17.92 9.28 21.99
CA ILE A 166 -19.18 9.64 22.66
C ILE A 166 -20.08 8.42 22.87
N LEU A 167 -20.23 7.57 21.84
CA LEU A 167 -21.04 6.34 21.97
C LEU A 167 -20.50 5.39 23.05
N ARG A 168 -19.18 5.28 23.20
CA ARG A 168 -18.55 4.50 24.27
C ARG A 168 -18.80 5.12 25.64
N ASP A 169 -18.79 6.46 25.73
CA ASP A 169 -19.10 7.15 26.99
C ASP A 169 -20.55 6.95 27.41
N ILE A 170 -21.50 7.16 26.49
CA ILE A 170 -22.93 6.87 26.71
C ILE A 170 -23.14 5.43 27.18
N LYS A 171 -22.52 4.44 26.53
CA LYS A 171 -22.63 3.03 26.92
C LYS A 171 -22.14 2.77 28.34
N ARG A 172 -21.22 3.60 28.87
CA ARG A 172 -20.70 3.53 30.25
C ARG A 172 -21.57 4.29 31.27
N GLY A 173 -22.71 4.85 30.82
CA GLY A 173 -23.61 5.65 31.69
C GLY A 173 -23.34 7.15 31.65
N GLY A 174 -22.45 7.62 30.77
CA GLY A 174 -22.20 9.05 30.53
C GLY A 174 -23.41 9.72 29.88
N ARG A 175 -23.46 11.05 29.98
CA ARG A 175 -24.47 11.89 29.33
C ARG A 175 -23.91 12.53 28.08
N CYS A 176 -24.73 12.59 27.02
CA CYS A 176 -24.42 13.32 25.81
C CYS A 176 -25.25 14.62 25.79
N GLU A 177 -24.62 15.72 25.43
CA GLU A 177 -25.32 16.97 25.19
C GLU A 177 -26.24 16.86 23.96
N ASN A 178 -27.40 17.53 24.03
CA ASN A 178 -28.34 17.57 22.89
C ASN A 178 -27.68 18.14 21.65
N GLY A 179 -27.81 17.44 20.50
CA GLY A 179 -27.25 17.87 19.22
C GLY A 179 -25.78 17.48 18.96
N MET A 180 -25.03 16.97 19.95
CA MET A 180 -23.63 16.58 19.73
C MET A 180 -23.48 15.44 18.71
N LEU A 181 -24.34 14.42 18.79
CA LEU A 181 -24.36 13.34 17.78
C LEU A 181 -24.77 13.86 16.39
N ASP A 182 -25.70 14.83 16.31
CA ASP A 182 -26.10 15.44 15.03
C ASP A 182 -24.92 16.12 14.32
N ALA A 183 -24.08 16.84 15.06
CA ALA A 183 -22.89 17.49 14.50
C ALA A 183 -21.88 16.49 13.93
N PHE A 184 -21.63 15.37 14.62
CA PHE A 184 -20.72 14.34 14.10
C PHE A 184 -21.31 13.54 12.95
N GLU A 185 -22.62 13.31 12.94
CA GLU A 185 -23.31 12.67 11.83
C GLU A 185 -23.27 13.53 10.56
N GLU A 186 -23.44 14.84 10.68
CA GLU A 186 -23.23 15.77 9.58
C GLU A 186 -21.78 15.75 9.10
N ALA A 187 -20.82 15.82 10.04
CA ALA A 187 -19.39 15.76 9.72
C ALA A 187 -18.96 14.43 9.07
N MET A 188 -19.67 13.33 9.32
CA MET A 188 -19.49 12.04 8.62
C MET A 188 -20.20 12.01 7.27
N ALA A 189 -21.35 12.63 7.15
CA ALA A 189 -22.20 12.56 5.94
C ALA A 189 -21.60 13.36 4.77
N ILE A 190 -21.08 14.55 5.03
CA ILE A 190 -20.52 15.42 3.99
C ILE A 190 -19.39 14.76 3.19
N PRO A 191 -18.34 14.16 3.81
CA PRO A 191 -17.29 13.48 3.07
C PRO A 191 -17.76 12.31 2.21
N CYS A 192 -18.87 11.67 2.56
CA CYS A 192 -19.43 10.55 1.81
C CYS A 192 -19.84 10.93 0.38
N GLN A 193 -20.14 12.21 0.11
CA GLN A 193 -20.42 12.72 -1.23
C GLN A 193 -19.24 12.55 -2.20
N THR A 194 -18.02 12.54 -1.67
CA THR A 194 -16.78 12.26 -2.43
C THR A 194 -16.44 10.78 -2.38
N LEU A 195 -16.51 10.17 -1.20
CA LEU A 195 -16.00 8.80 -0.97
C LEU A 195 -16.80 7.75 -1.73
N ILE A 196 -18.13 7.78 -1.66
CA ILE A 196 -18.99 6.73 -2.23
C ILE A 196 -18.92 6.71 -3.76
N PRO A 197 -19.12 7.83 -4.48
CA PRO A 197 -19.07 7.82 -5.93
C PRO A 197 -17.69 7.42 -6.47
N MET A 198 -16.61 7.93 -5.87
CA MET A 198 -15.26 7.57 -6.32
C MET A 198 -14.94 6.09 -6.09
N ARG A 199 -15.33 5.51 -4.94
CA ARG A 199 -15.16 4.07 -4.69
C ARG A 199 -15.88 3.22 -5.73
N ARG A 200 -17.13 3.57 -6.07
CA ARG A 200 -17.92 2.85 -7.08
C ARG A 200 -17.24 2.91 -8.44
N ARG A 201 -17.02 4.11 -8.96
CA ARG A 201 -16.45 4.32 -10.29
C ARG A 201 -15.12 3.61 -10.46
N VAL A 202 -14.17 3.85 -9.54
CA VAL A 202 -12.83 3.26 -9.65
C VAL A 202 -12.85 1.74 -9.41
N LEU A 203 -13.75 1.24 -8.58
CA LEU A 203 -13.87 -0.21 -8.40
C LEU A 203 -14.45 -0.92 -9.63
N GLU A 204 -15.36 -0.30 -10.37
CA GLU A 204 -15.89 -0.83 -11.63
C GLU A 204 -14.76 -0.98 -12.66
N GLU A 205 -13.94 0.06 -12.83
CA GLU A 205 -12.77 0.02 -13.70
C GLU A 205 -11.73 -1.01 -13.24
N LEU A 206 -11.44 -1.04 -11.94
CA LEU A 206 -10.54 -2.02 -11.33
C LEU A 206 -11.04 -3.45 -11.53
N ALA A 207 -12.35 -3.69 -11.43
CA ALA A 207 -12.97 -4.99 -11.61
C ALA A 207 -12.83 -5.49 -13.06
N GLU A 208 -13.06 -4.61 -14.03
CA GLU A 208 -12.87 -4.93 -15.45
C GLU A 208 -11.42 -5.33 -15.74
N CYS A 209 -10.47 -4.46 -15.34
CA CYS A 209 -9.04 -4.73 -15.53
C CYS A 209 -8.60 -6.00 -14.80
N ALA A 210 -9.04 -6.23 -13.57
CA ALA A 210 -8.68 -7.39 -12.78
C ALA A 210 -9.23 -8.69 -13.38
N GLY A 211 -10.45 -8.67 -13.94
CA GLY A 211 -11.01 -9.81 -14.66
C GLY A 211 -10.19 -10.19 -15.89
N GLN A 212 -9.80 -9.20 -16.69
CA GLN A 212 -8.94 -9.40 -17.87
C GLN A 212 -7.56 -9.97 -17.47
N LYS A 213 -6.91 -9.41 -16.44
CA LYS A 213 -5.62 -9.89 -15.93
C LYS A 213 -5.75 -11.30 -15.36
N TYR A 214 -6.84 -11.62 -14.66
CA TYR A 214 -7.07 -12.97 -14.13
C TYR A 214 -7.15 -14.01 -15.23
N CYS A 215 -7.92 -13.75 -16.28
CA CYS A 215 -8.01 -14.63 -17.45
C CYS A 215 -6.64 -14.84 -18.11
N ALA A 216 -5.90 -13.74 -18.36
CA ALA A 216 -4.58 -13.80 -18.97
C ALA A 216 -3.55 -14.61 -18.15
N ILE A 217 -3.60 -14.52 -16.80
CA ILE A 217 -2.68 -15.21 -15.90
C ILE A 217 -3.08 -16.67 -15.69
N SER A 218 -4.38 -16.94 -15.52
CA SER A 218 -4.87 -18.29 -15.24
C SER A 218 -4.82 -19.19 -16.47
N GLY A 219 -4.91 -18.61 -17.68
CA GLY A 219 -5.05 -19.34 -18.93
C GLY A 219 -6.36 -20.15 -19.03
N ARG A 220 -7.38 -19.79 -18.24
CA ARG A 220 -8.64 -20.51 -18.12
C ARG A 220 -9.81 -19.58 -18.43
N ASP A 221 -10.30 -19.61 -19.65
CA ASP A 221 -11.41 -18.77 -20.11
C ASP A 221 -12.74 -19.08 -19.41
N THR A 222 -12.85 -20.22 -18.74
CA THR A 222 -14.05 -20.63 -17.99
C THR A 222 -14.12 -20.02 -16.57
N GLU A 223 -13.01 -19.50 -16.04
CA GLU A 223 -12.95 -18.88 -14.72
C GLU A 223 -13.13 -17.35 -14.83
N GLN A 224 -14.31 -16.87 -14.46
CA GLN A 224 -14.61 -15.44 -14.46
C GLN A 224 -14.37 -14.85 -13.06
N PHE A 225 -13.29 -14.08 -12.91
CA PHE A 225 -13.03 -13.33 -11.69
C PHE A 225 -13.84 -12.03 -11.70
N GLY A 226 -14.56 -11.77 -10.61
CA GLY A 226 -15.40 -10.59 -10.44
C GLY A 226 -15.16 -9.87 -9.13
N MET A 227 -15.25 -8.54 -9.18
CA MET A 227 -15.22 -7.66 -8.01
C MET A 227 -16.48 -6.80 -8.01
N ARG A 228 -17.17 -6.69 -6.89
CA ARG A 228 -18.38 -5.88 -6.78
C ARG A 228 -18.39 -5.08 -5.50
N TYR A 229 -18.73 -3.81 -5.61
CA TYR A 229 -18.90 -2.93 -4.45
C TYR A 229 -20.11 -3.32 -3.63
N VAL A 230 -19.91 -3.51 -2.34
CA VAL A 230 -20.95 -3.74 -1.35
C VAL A 230 -21.04 -2.49 -0.48
N GLY A 231 -21.71 -1.48 -1.02
CA GLY A 231 -21.85 -0.17 -0.39
C GLY A 231 -23.00 -0.09 0.58
N CYS A 232 -22.93 0.91 1.45
CA CYS A 232 -23.97 1.21 2.44
C CYS A 232 -25.20 1.90 1.83
N LEU A 233 -25.06 2.49 0.65
CA LEU A 233 -26.16 3.15 -0.09
C LEU A 233 -26.23 2.63 -1.51
N ARG A 234 -27.42 2.68 -2.11
CA ARG A 234 -27.61 2.58 -3.57
C ARG A 234 -27.26 3.92 -4.23
N GLU A 235 -27.17 3.95 -5.58
CA GLU A 235 -26.95 5.20 -6.32
C GLU A 235 -28.02 6.22 -5.99
N ASP A 236 -27.59 7.45 -5.63
CA ASP A 236 -28.49 8.52 -5.24
C ASP A 236 -27.82 9.89 -5.29
N GLU A 237 -28.58 10.89 -5.69
CA GLU A 237 -28.14 12.28 -5.72
C GLU A 237 -28.03 12.92 -4.33
N GLN A 238 -28.65 12.34 -3.29
CA GLN A 238 -28.73 12.90 -1.94
C GLN A 238 -27.87 12.12 -0.92
N ILE A 239 -26.65 11.73 -1.30
CA ILE A 239 -25.79 10.87 -0.48
C ILE A 239 -25.64 11.38 0.96
N ALA A 240 -25.28 12.67 1.15
CA ALA A 240 -25.09 13.20 2.51
C ALA A 240 -26.37 13.17 3.34
N HIS A 241 -27.51 13.49 2.75
CA HIS A 241 -28.80 13.42 3.44
C HIS A 241 -29.13 12.00 3.88
N ARG A 242 -28.97 11.01 2.99
CA ARG A 242 -29.25 9.60 3.31
C ARG A 242 -28.29 9.00 4.31
N VAL A 243 -27.01 9.35 4.24
CA VAL A 243 -26.04 8.91 5.27
C VAL A 243 -26.42 9.45 6.63
N ARG A 244 -26.77 10.73 6.72
CA ARG A 244 -27.23 11.37 7.96
C ARG A 244 -28.48 10.72 8.50
N GLU A 245 -29.48 10.49 7.65
CA GLU A 245 -30.73 9.84 8.03
C GLU A 245 -30.49 8.42 8.56
N ALA A 246 -29.69 7.62 7.86
CA ALA A 246 -29.33 6.26 8.30
C ALA A 246 -28.57 6.25 9.64
N LEU A 247 -27.65 7.20 9.85
CA LEU A 247 -26.96 7.36 11.13
C LEU A 247 -27.92 7.73 12.27
N ARG A 248 -28.91 8.60 12.01
CA ARG A 248 -29.96 8.95 12.98
C ARG A 248 -30.85 7.78 13.32
N GLN A 249 -31.30 7.02 12.34
CA GLN A 249 -32.12 5.83 12.54
C GLN A 249 -31.37 4.76 13.35
N GLY A 250 -30.06 4.60 13.12
CA GLY A 250 -29.22 3.63 13.82
C GLY A 250 -28.76 4.05 15.22
N ARG A 251 -29.04 5.27 15.69
CA ARG A 251 -28.50 5.82 16.97
C ARG A 251 -28.73 4.93 18.18
N HIS A 252 -29.94 4.42 18.33
CA HIS A 252 -30.27 3.61 19.49
C HIS A 252 -29.40 2.35 19.56
N GLU A 253 -29.23 1.66 18.45
CA GLU A 253 -28.37 0.48 18.35
C GLU A 253 -26.89 0.82 18.54
N ASP A 254 -26.44 1.94 17.97
CA ASP A 254 -25.08 2.44 18.11
C ASP A 254 -24.73 2.78 19.58
N MET A 255 -25.67 3.39 20.32
CA MET A 255 -25.52 3.67 21.73
C MET A 255 -25.39 2.38 22.57
N LEU A 256 -26.20 1.38 22.30
CA LEU A 256 -26.14 0.08 22.95
C LEU A 256 -24.80 -0.65 22.68
N LYS A 257 -24.33 -0.60 21.43
CA LYS A 257 -23.08 -1.23 21.00
C LYS A 257 -21.82 -0.42 21.41
N GLY A 258 -21.94 0.90 21.54
CA GLY A 258 -20.83 1.84 21.74
C GLY A 258 -19.99 2.06 20.49
N THR A 259 -20.54 1.78 19.30
CA THR A 259 -19.84 1.93 18.01
C THR A 259 -20.83 2.24 16.89
N THR A 260 -20.38 2.99 15.89
CA THR A 260 -21.15 3.32 14.69
C THR A 260 -21.33 2.10 13.79
N GLY A 261 -22.57 1.74 13.48
CA GLY A 261 -22.93 0.55 12.68
C GLY A 261 -23.07 0.81 11.19
N PHE A 262 -23.25 2.06 10.76
CA PHE A 262 -23.51 2.43 9.37
C PHE A 262 -22.45 3.39 8.82
N GLY A 263 -22.11 3.26 7.52
CA GLY A 263 -21.26 4.18 6.77
C GLY A 263 -20.10 3.51 6.02
N VAL A 264 -19.30 4.30 5.32
CA VAL A 264 -18.22 3.83 4.41
C VAL A 264 -17.16 2.95 5.08
N HIS A 265 -17.02 3.01 6.41
CA HIS A 265 -16.15 2.13 7.19
C HIS A 265 -16.70 0.72 7.39
N ARG A 266 -17.95 0.45 6.98
CA ARG A 266 -18.61 -0.86 7.01
C ARG A 266 -18.76 -1.51 5.63
N GLU A 267 -18.45 -0.78 4.57
CA GLU A 267 -18.51 -1.26 3.19
C GLU A 267 -17.50 -2.35 2.90
N ASP A 268 -17.71 -3.08 1.81
CA ASP A 268 -16.83 -4.17 1.37
C ASP A 268 -16.71 -4.24 -0.16
N ILE A 269 -15.79 -5.07 -0.61
CA ILE A 269 -15.64 -5.52 -2.00
C ILE A 269 -15.90 -7.02 -2.00
N ALA A 270 -17.00 -7.46 -2.61
CA ALA A 270 -17.24 -8.87 -2.83
C ALA A 270 -16.36 -9.38 -3.97
N LEU A 271 -15.61 -10.45 -3.70
CA LEU A 271 -14.74 -11.12 -4.65
C LEU A 271 -15.36 -12.46 -5.04
N THR A 272 -15.57 -12.67 -6.33
CA THR A 272 -16.21 -13.88 -6.84
C THR A 272 -15.38 -14.53 -7.94
N LEU A 273 -15.49 -15.84 -8.03
CA LEU A 273 -14.96 -16.61 -9.16
C LEU A 273 -16.11 -17.44 -9.75
N SER A 274 -16.47 -17.18 -11.00
CA SER A 274 -17.63 -17.77 -11.66
C SER A 274 -18.91 -17.69 -10.79
N GLY A 275 -19.15 -16.52 -10.18
CA GLY A 275 -20.30 -16.25 -9.32
C GLY A 275 -20.24 -16.79 -7.89
N ARG A 276 -19.20 -17.57 -7.52
CA ARG A 276 -19.03 -18.11 -6.16
C ARG A 276 -18.08 -17.23 -5.33
N ASP A 277 -18.36 -17.11 -4.03
CA ASP A 277 -17.49 -16.36 -3.11
C ASP A 277 -16.09 -16.99 -3.05
N MET A 278 -15.07 -16.19 -3.37
CA MET A 278 -13.69 -16.68 -3.40
C MET A 278 -13.15 -17.05 -2.02
N LYS A 279 -13.58 -16.35 -0.97
CA LYS A 279 -13.11 -16.64 0.39
C LYS A 279 -13.46 -18.05 0.82
N LEU A 280 -14.61 -18.57 0.38
CA LEU A 280 -15.13 -19.88 0.78
C LEU A 280 -14.72 -21.01 -0.16
N PHE A 281 -14.57 -20.73 -1.45
CA PHE A 281 -14.49 -21.79 -2.47
C PHE A 281 -13.21 -21.79 -3.32
N ALA A 282 -12.39 -20.71 -3.28
CA ALA A 282 -11.22 -20.63 -4.13
C ALA A 282 -10.05 -21.48 -3.60
N SER A 283 -9.36 -22.15 -4.51
CA SER A 283 -8.09 -22.82 -4.22
C SER A 283 -6.98 -21.81 -3.93
N GLN A 284 -5.88 -22.25 -3.29
CA GLN A 284 -4.72 -21.39 -3.03
C GLN A 284 -4.14 -20.76 -4.31
N GLY A 285 -4.10 -21.52 -5.42
CA GLY A 285 -3.65 -21.01 -6.71
C GLY A 285 -4.57 -19.91 -7.26
N GLN A 286 -5.90 -20.09 -7.15
CA GLN A 286 -6.89 -19.09 -7.57
C GLN A 286 -6.79 -17.81 -6.72
N ILE A 287 -6.57 -17.94 -5.41
CA ILE A 287 -6.36 -16.81 -4.50
C ILE A 287 -5.12 -16.01 -4.90
N ARG A 288 -3.99 -16.69 -5.17
CA ARG A 288 -2.75 -16.05 -5.65
C ARG A 288 -2.96 -15.33 -6.98
N THR A 289 -3.65 -15.98 -7.94
CA THR A 289 -3.98 -15.35 -9.23
C THR A 289 -4.85 -14.12 -9.04
N ALA A 290 -5.89 -14.18 -8.20
CA ALA A 290 -6.77 -13.04 -7.94
C ALA A 290 -6.03 -11.87 -7.29
N ALA A 291 -5.22 -12.12 -6.26
CA ALA A 291 -4.43 -11.08 -5.60
C ALA A 291 -3.46 -10.40 -6.59
N LEU A 292 -2.76 -11.20 -7.43
CA LEU A 292 -1.88 -10.68 -8.47
C LEU A 292 -2.66 -9.84 -9.49
N SER A 293 -3.81 -10.34 -9.95
CA SER A 293 -4.66 -9.65 -10.94
C SER A 293 -5.18 -8.31 -10.41
N MET A 294 -5.60 -8.25 -9.14
CA MET A 294 -6.03 -7.01 -8.50
C MET A 294 -4.91 -5.96 -8.46
N LYS A 295 -3.69 -6.37 -8.17
CA LYS A 295 -2.53 -5.46 -8.11
C LYS A 295 -2.08 -5.00 -9.50
N LEU A 296 -2.07 -5.88 -10.48
CA LEU A 296 -1.78 -5.49 -11.87
C LEU A 296 -2.88 -4.56 -12.42
N ALA A 297 -4.14 -4.81 -12.08
CA ALA A 297 -5.23 -3.91 -12.42
C ALA A 297 -5.06 -2.53 -11.75
N GLN A 298 -4.54 -2.47 -10.53
CA GLN A 298 -4.23 -1.21 -9.86
C GLN A 298 -3.22 -0.37 -10.67
N MET A 299 -2.21 -0.99 -11.29
CA MET A 299 -1.26 -0.29 -12.16
C MET A 299 -1.95 0.31 -13.39
N GLU A 300 -2.86 -0.46 -13.99
CA GLU A 300 -3.61 0.00 -15.16
C GLU A 300 -4.55 1.15 -14.82
N VAL A 301 -5.24 1.09 -13.67
CA VAL A 301 -6.07 2.20 -13.17
C VAL A 301 -5.25 3.47 -12.96
N PHE A 302 -4.03 3.37 -12.40
CA PHE A 302 -3.14 4.54 -12.30
C PHE A 302 -2.82 5.13 -13.68
N ARG A 303 -2.46 4.31 -14.66
CA ARG A 303 -2.15 4.78 -16.01
C ARG A 303 -3.34 5.52 -16.64
N ARG A 304 -4.55 4.99 -16.51
CA ARG A 304 -5.77 5.59 -17.09
C ARG A 304 -6.17 6.88 -16.38
N GLU A 305 -6.16 6.88 -15.05
CA GLU A 305 -6.67 8.00 -14.25
C GLU A 305 -5.67 9.16 -14.12
N SER A 306 -4.38 8.90 -14.03
CA SER A 306 -3.35 9.94 -13.83
C SER A 306 -2.47 10.20 -15.04
N GLY A 307 -2.54 9.36 -16.09
CA GLY A 307 -1.61 9.41 -17.22
C GLY A 307 -0.21 8.90 -16.89
N GLU A 308 0.10 8.63 -15.61
CA GLU A 308 1.42 8.25 -15.13
C GLU A 308 1.53 6.75 -14.86
N THR A 309 2.64 6.16 -15.23
CA THR A 309 2.94 4.78 -14.83
C THR A 309 3.50 4.76 -13.40
N PRO A 310 2.85 4.07 -12.44
CA PRO A 310 3.32 4.01 -11.07
C PRO A 310 4.61 3.19 -10.94
N VAL A 311 5.39 3.44 -9.90
CA VAL A 311 6.55 2.61 -9.52
C VAL A 311 6.07 1.29 -8.92
N LEU A 312 6.65 0.17 -9.33
CA LEU A 312 6.31 -1.16 -8.85
C LEU A 312 7.30 -1.62 -7.77
N LEU A 313 6.77 -2.05 -6.64
CA LEU A 313 7.53 -2.54 -5.50
C LEU A 313 7.16 -4.01 -5.26
N LEU A 314 8.09 -4.95 -5.42
CA LEU A 314 7.88 -6.39 -5.28
C LEU A 314 8.69 -6.90 -4.08
N ASP A 315 8.00 -7.14 -2.95
CA ASP A 315 8.64 -7.60 -1.72
C ASP A 315 8.54 -9.12 -1.57
N ASP A 316 9.61 -9.82 -1.90
CA ASP A 316 9.78 -11.29 -1.79
C ASP A 316 8.69 -12.13 -2.49
N VAL A 317 8.08 -11.56 -3.55
CA VAL A 317 6.93 -12.16 -4.24
C VAL A 317 7.34 -13.21 -5.26
N MET A 318 8.54 -13.05 -5.86
CA MET A 318 8.97 -13.93 -6.96
C MET A 318 9.12 -15.39 -6.53
N SER A 319 9.52 -15.64 -5.29
CA SER A 319 9.66 -17.00 -4.72
C SER A 319 8.31 -17.69 -4.52
N GLU A 320 7.23 -16.95 -4.38
CA GLU A 320 5.88 -17.48 -4.16
C GLU A 320 5.09 -17.76 -5.45
N LEU A 321 5.59 -17.29 -6.59
CA LEU A 321 4.93 -17.43 -7.88
C LEU A 321 5.47 -18.64 -8.67
N ASP A 322 4.56 -19.41 -9.25
CA ASP A 322 4.92 -20.38 -10.28
C ASP A 322 5.37 -19.69 -11.58
N MET A 323 5.92 -20.48 -12.51
CA MET A 323 6.49 -19.97 -13.77
C MET A 323 5.49 -19.16 -14.59
N THR A 324 4.23 -19.57 -14.64
CA THR A 324 3.19 -18.87 -15.42
C THR A 324 2.91 -17.49 -14.87
N ARG A 325 2.69 -17.37 -13.54
CA ARG A 325 2.44 -16.09 -12.87
C ARG A 325 3.68 -15.19 -12.88
N ARG A 326 4.87 -15.78 -12.70
CA ARG A 326 6.15 -15.07 -12.79
C ARG A 326 6.33 -14.46 -14.18
N THR A 327 6.10 -15.22 -15.26
CA THR A 327 6.19 -14.72 -16.62
C THR A 327 5.18 -13.61 -16.90
N SER A 328 3.96 -13.73 -16.41
CA SER A 328 2.95 -12.67 -16.54
C SER A 328 3.37 -11.38 -15.82
N LEU A 329 3.91 -11.48 -14.61
CA LEU A 329 4.42 -10.34 -13.87
C LEU A 329 5.61 -9.68 -14.59
N LEU A 330 6.56 -10.46 -15.09
CA LEU A 330 7.73 -9.95 -15.83
C LEU A 330 7.34 -9.17 -17.10
N ARG A 331 6.26 -9.57 -17.79
CA ARG A 331 5.74 -8.81 -18.95
C ARG A 331 5.24 -7.43 -18.57
N GLU A 332 4.56 -7.31 -17.43
CA GLU A 332 4.04 -6.03 -16.94
C GLU A 332 5.15 -5.07 -16.48
N MET A 333 6.36 -5.60 -16.25
CA MET A 333 7.51 -4.82 -15.77
C MET A 333 8.31 -4.16 -16.90
N SER A 334 8.06 -4.49 -18.18
CA SER A 334 8.91 -4.06 -19.31
C SER A 334 9.09 -2.55 -19.42
N ASP A 335 8.06 -1.76 -19.06
CA ASP A 335 8.07 -0.30 -19.16
C ASP A 335 7.83 0.39 -17.81
N VAL A 336 8.14 -0.31 -16.70
CA VAL A 336 7.86 0.16 -15.36
C VAL A 336 9.13 0.14 -14.53
N GLN A 337 9.45 1.25 -13.86
CA GLN A 337 10.49 1.19 -12.84
C GLN A 337 10.07 0.27 -11.71
N THR A 338 10.83 -0.80 -11.51
CA THR A 338 10.50 -1.85 -10.56
C THR A 338 11.62 -2.04 -9.55
N PHE A 339 11.27 -2.20 -8.29
CA PHE A 339 12.16 -2.63 -7.21
C PHE A 339 11.73 -4.01 -6.75
N ILE A 340 12.65 -4.97 -6.77
CA ILE A 340 12.38 -6.37 -6.41
C ILE A 340 13.30 -6.75 -5.26
N THR A 341 12.75 -7.33 -4.20
CA THR A 341 13.53 -7.98 -3.17
C THR A 341 13.55 -9.50 -3.39
N CYS A 342 14.71 -10.12 -3.23
CA CYS A 342 14.91 -11.56 -3.28
C CYS A 342 16.04 -11.98 -2.34
N THR A 343 16.17 -13.26 -2.08
CA THR A 343 17.29 -13.82 -1.31
C THR A 343 18.52 -14.01 -2.18
N ASP A 344 18.33 -14.44 -3.42
CA ASP A 344 19.36 -14.70 -4.40
C ASP A 344 19.09 -13.97 -5.72
N GLU A 345 20.15 -13.50 -6.40
CA GLU A 345 20.04 -12.81 -7.68
C GLU A 345 19.58 -13.74 -8.81
N SER A 346 19.87 -15.03 -8.71
CA SER A 346 19.50 -16.06 -9.70
C SER A 346 17.99 -16.23 -9.87
N ASP A 347 17.17 -15.80 -8.89
CA ASP A 347 15.71 -15.83 -8.98
C ASP A 347 15.15 -15.00 -10.17
N LEU A 348 15.99 -14.14 -10.76
CA LEU A 348 15.60 -13.15 -11.79
C LEU A 348 16.49 -13.23 -13.06
N GLU A 349 16.94 -14.45 -13.40
CA GLU A 349 17.56 -14.71 -14.70
C GLU A 349 16.52 -14.49 -15.81
N GLY A 350 16.78 -13.53 -16.69
CA GLY A 350 15.88 -13.18 -17.81
C GLY A 350 15.35 -11.76 -17.82
N CYS A 351 15.52 -10.98 -16.75
CA CYS A 351 15.25 -9.54 -16.77
C CYS A 351 16.32 -8.84 -17.62
N ARG A 352 15.88 -8.17 -18.70
CA ARG A 352 16.72 -7.25 -19.48
C ARG A 352 16.73 -5.89 -18.78
N GLU A 353 17.80 -5.12 -18.92
CA GLU A 353 17.94 -3.78 -18.32
C GLU A 353 17.73 -3.74 -16.81
N LYS A 354 18.47 -4.59 -16.10
CA LYS A 354 18.45 -4.67 -14.65
C LYS A 354 19.72 -4.12 -14.02
N ARG A 355 19.58 -3.63 -12.79
CA ARG A 355 20.71 -3.29 -11.91
C ARG A 355 20.54 -3.99 -10.57
N SER A 356 21.59 -4.63 -10.10
CA SER A 356 21.56 -5.45 -8.90
C SER A 356 22.27 -4.75 -7.75
N TYR A 357 21.68 -4.84 -6.58
CA TYR A 357 22.18 -4.24 -5.34
C TYR A 357 22.20 -5.28 -4.23
N LYS A 358 23.40 -5.54 -3.69
CA LYS A 358 23.54 -6.38 -2.51
C LYS A 358 23.20 -5.58 -1.26
N VAL A 359 22.23 -6.04 -0.50
CA VAL A 359 21.83 -5.46 0.79
C VAL A 359 22.36 -6.36 1.90
N PHE A 360 23.14 -5.80 2.82
CA PHE A 360 23.79 -6.54 3.89
C PHE A 360 23.92 -5.71 5.17
N LEU A 361 24.12 -6.38 6.30
CA LEU A 361 24.35 -5.71 7.56
C LEU A 361 25.85 -5.43 7.71
N GLY A 362 26.20 -4.18 8.03
CA GLY A 362 27.56 -3.81 8.43
C GLY A 362 27.90 -4.32 9.83
N GLN A 363 29.16 -4.12 10.27
CA GLN A 363 29.65 -4.57 11.58
C GLN A 363 28.84 -4.01 12.77
N ASN A 364 28.24 -2.83 12.61
CA ASN A 364 27.36 -2.17 13.61
C ASN A 364 25.89 -2.62 13.53
N GLY A 365 25.55 -3.60 12.69
CA GLY A 365 24.18 -4.09 12.49
C GLY A 365 23.29 -3.18 11.64
N ASN A 366 23.82 -2.09 11.08
CA ASN A 366 23.07 -1.20 10.18
C ASN A 366 23.08 -1.74 8.74
N ALA A 367 21.96 -1.56 8.03
CA ALA A 367 21.85 -1.96 6.63
C ALA A 367 22.72 -1.10 5.73
N ARG A 368 23.38 -1.74 4.77
CA ARG A 368 24.19 -1.13 3.70
C ARG A 368 23.79 -1.69 2.35
N VAL A 369 23.94 -0.89 1.32
CA VAL A 369 23.66 -1.26 -0.07
C VAL A 369 24.92 -1.07 -0.90
N ARG A 370 25.27 -2.09 -1.71
CA ARG A 370 26.33 -2.03 -2.70
C ARG A 370 25.78 -2.39 -4.07
N GLU A 371 26.02 -1.56 -5.05
CA GLU A 371 25.77 -1.89 -6.45
C GLU A 371 26.75 -2.98 -6.91
N ILE A 372 26.25 -3.97 -7.65
CA ILE A 372 27.06 -5.02 -8.26
C ILE A 372 27.21 -4.69 -9.74
N SER A 373 28.45 -4.48 -10.18
CA SER A 373 28.77 -4.27 -11.59
C SER A 373 28.57 -5.57 -12.37
N GLN A 374 27.99 -5.48 -13.58
CA GLN A 374 27.89 -6.64 -14.47
C GLN A 374 29.32 -7.09 -14.83
N GLY A 375 29.79 -8.20 -14.25
CA GLY A 375 31.15 -8.75 -14.45
C GLY A 375 31.83 -9.25 -13.18
N GLU A 376 31.42 -8.81 -12.00
CA GLU A 376 31.87 -9.43 -10.75
C GLU A 376 30.95 -10.61 -10.42
N GLY A 377 31.32 -11.80 -10.91
CA GLY A 377 30.68 -13.03 -10.46
C GLY A 377 30.76 -13.11 -8.94
N VAL A 378 29.64 -13.41 -8.28
CA VAL A 378 29.62 -13.69 -6.83
C VAL A 378 30.69 -14.72 -6.54
N PRO A 379 31.70 -14.47 -5.66
CA PRO A 379 32.61 -15.52 -5.24
C PRO A 379 31.78 -16.64 -4.66
N ARG A 380 31.79 -17.82 -5.29
CA ARG A 380 31.25 -19.04 -4.69
C ARG A 380 31.89 -19.18 -3.32
N GLN A 381 31.13 -19.42 -2.29
CA GLN A 381 31.64 -19.75 -0.96
C GLN A 381 32.63 -20.91 -1.16
N PRO A 382 33.81 -20.86 -0.56
CA PRO A 382 34.68 -22.01 -0.56
C PRO A 382 33.93 -23.18 0.08
N ASP A 383 33.90 -24.33 -0.63
CA ASP A 383 33.45 -25.58 -0.08
C ASP A 383 34.13 -25.80 1.25
N PHE A 384 33.36 -25.96 2.31
CA PHE A 384 33.90 -26.47 3.58
C PHE A 384 34.38 -27.89 3.29
N GLN A 385 35.67 -28.04 3.04
CA GLN A 385 36.35 -29.31 3.18
C GLN A 385 36.27 -29.70 4.66
N GLU A 386 35.52 -30.75 4.93
CA GLU A 386 35.58 -31.42 6.24
C GLU A 386 37.03 -31.82 6.48
N ASP A 387 37.57 -31.33 7.54
CA ASP A 387 38.90 -31.68 8.04
C ASP A 387 38.81 -33.08 8.67
N PRO A 388 39.53 -34.13 8.19
CA PRO A 388 39.37 -35.50 8.66
C PRO A 388 40.21 -35.82 9.89
N GLU A 389 40.63 -34.87 10.72
CA GLU A 389 41.36 -35.15 11.95
C GLU A 389 40.68 -34.56 13.18
N LEU A 390 39.67 -35.28 13.69
CA LEU A 390 39.33 -35.34 15.13
C LEU A 390 38.46 -36.58 15.34
N GLN A 391 39.13 -37.75 15.41
CA GLN A 391 38.61 -38.89 16.17
C GLN A 391 39.05 -38.75 17.63
#